data_ebe67769745960bbca410f50f36ece17
#
_entry.id   ebe67769745960bbca410f50f36ece17
#
_cell.length_a   1.000
_cell.length_b   1.000
_cell.length_c   1.000
_cell.angle_alpha   90.00
_cell.angle_beta   90.00
_cell.angle_gamma   90.00
#
_symmetry.space_group_name_H-M   'P 1'
#
loop_
_entity.id
_entity.type
_entity.pdbx_description
1 polymer ?
#
loop_
_entity_poly.entity_id
_entity_poly.type
_entity_poly.pdbx_seq_one_letter_code
_entity_poly.pdbx_strand_id
1 'polypeptide(L)'
;MKLDNIKRVGIILRPSTPELKDMFLEAKRIFESRGIEVSIDHISGGMIDVMGQPFDLLCRNSDFLVTIGGDGTLISAVRRSYEYQIPVLGIHAGKLGFLADLDFSELESFVDDLIAGEYRIDERAMLQATITTKHGESSVVAFNDIVLTRPSISKMIRLETYVDGRTFNTYYGDGVVISTPTGSTAYNLSAGGPVLFPLTHVFALTPICPHSLTQRPVVLPGHFEIEIKTPDASALVIVDGQDMVEITDNDTVHIKLADGGAHLIHRKEFNYFEVLKEKLGWGN
;
A
#
# COMPACT_ATOMS: atom_id res chain seq x y z
N MET A 1 -15.60 4.73 -10.00
CA MET A 1 -16.31 5.07 -8.77
C MET A 1 -16.42 6.58 -8.65
N LYS A 2 -17.49 7.12 -8.07
CA LYS A 2 -17.63 8.54 -7.69
C LYS A 2 -18.14 8.60 -6.25
N LEU A 3 -17.76 9.65 -5.53
CA LEU A 3 -18.33 9.93 -4.22
C LEU A 3 -19.65 10.67 -4.42
N ASP A 4 -20.76 10.03 -4.05
CA ASP A 4 -22.08 10.63 -4.14
C ASP A 4 -22.42 11.27 -2.78
N ASN A 5 -22.73 12.58 -2.77
CA ASN A 5 -23.22 13.28 -1.59
C ASN A 5 -22.29 13.20 -0.36
N ILE A 6 -21.10 13.75 -0.47
CA ILE A 6 -20.07 13.78 0.58
C ILE A 6 -20.62 14.49 1.83
N LYS A 7 -20.67 13.78 2.95
CA LYS A 7 -21.18 14.29 4.24
C LYS A 7 -20.24 14.03 5.41
N ARG A 8 -19.40 12.99 5.33
CA ARG A 8 -18.57 12.54 6.44
C ARG A 8 -17.19 12.11 5.97
N VAL A 9 -16.18 12.57 6.67
CA VAL A 9 -14.78 12.23 6.41
C VAL A 9 -14.12 11.68 7.66
N GLY A 10 -13.36 10.60 7.51
CA GLY A 10 -12.53 10.02 8.56
C GLY A 10 -11.07 10.44 8.39
N ILE A 11 -10.44 11.01 9.42
CA ILE A 11 -9.04 11.45 9.36
C ILE A 11 -8.13 10.49 10.13
N ILE A 12 -6.97 10.20 9.55
CA ILE A 12 -5.92 9.36 10.12
C ILE A 12 -4.62 10.16 10.06
N LEU A 13 -3.92 10.27 11.18
CA LEU A 13 -2.65 10.99 11.27
C LEU A 13 -1.46 10.02 11.28
N ARG A 14 -0.31 10.50 10.82
CA ARG A 14 0.95 9.76 10.97
C ARG A 14 1.19 9.44 12.44
N PRO A 15 1.48 8.17 12.79
CA PRO A 15 1.75 7.78 14.17
C PRO A 15 2.94 8.52 14.76
N SER A 16 2.93 8.69 16.09
CA SER A 16 4.01 9.32 16.86
C SER A 16 4.37 10.75 16.42
N THR A 17 3.39 11.52 15.95
CA THR A 17 3.57 12.88 15.43
C THR A 17 2.52 13.83 16.02
N PRO A 18 2.54 14.12 17.34
CA PRO A 18 1.53 14.96 18.00
C PRO A 18 1.49 16.40 17.47
N GLU A 19 2.56 16.87 16.83
CA GLU A 19 2.62 18.17 16.13
C GLU A 19 1.64 18.31 14.95
N LEU A 20 1.04 17.22 14.48
CA LEU A 20 -0.01 17.26 13.47
C LEU A 20 -1.37 17.74 14.00
N LYS A 21 -1.47 18.06 15.31
CA LYS A 21 -2.69 18.59 15.92
C LYS A 21 -3.23 19.82 15.21
N ASP A 22 -2.38 20.78 14.92
CA ASP A 22 -2.79 22.03 14.27
C ASP A 22 -3.28 21.78 12.83
N MET A 23 -2.60 20.89 12.09
CA MET A 23 -3.04 20.48 10.75
C MET A 23 -4.39 19.76 10.81
N PHE A 24 -4.62 18.90 11.80
CA PHE A 24 -5.91 18.25 12.00
C PHE A 24 -7.02 19.26 12.29
N LEU A 25 -6.77 20.21 13.20
CA LEU A 25 -7.78 21.23 13.55
C LEU A 25 -8.14 22.12 12.36
N GLU A 26 -7.16 22.48 11.55
CA GLU A 26 -7.39 23.25 10.33
C GLU A 26 -8.10 22.42 9.26
N ALA A 27 -7.72 21.16 9.02
CA ALA A 27 -8.46 20.28 8.13
C ALA A 27 -9.92 20.11 8.58
N LYS A 28 -10.13 19.93 9.88
CA LYS A 28 -11.47 19.87 10.48
C LYS A 28 -12.26 21.13 10.18
N ARG A 29 -11.70 22.31 10.40
CA ARG A 29 -12.34 23.59 10.09
C ARG A 29 -12.73 23.70 8.62
N ILE A 30 -11.82 23.29 7.72
CA ILE A 30 -12.05 23.35 6.26
C ILE A 30 -13.24 22.47 5.86
N PHE A 31 -13.30 21.23 6.30
CA PHE A 31 -14.39 20.31 5.98
C PHE A 31 -15.72 20.76 6.62
N GLU A 32 -15.73 21.09 7.92
CA GLU A 32 -16.93 21.48 8.64
C GLU A 32 -17.54 22.80 8.11
N SER A 33 -16.71 23.75 7.65
CA SER A 33 -17.21 24.99 7.01
C SER A 33 -17.99 24.73 5.72
N ARG A 34 -17.85 23.55 5.13
CA ARG A 34 -18.55 23.08 3.93
C ARG A 34 -19.65 22.05 4.24
N GLY A 35 -19.98 21.89 5.52
CA GLY A 35 -21.02 20.97 5.96
C GLY A 35 -20.64 19.49 5.95
N ILE A 36 -19.34 19.17 5.92
CA ILE A 36 -18.80 17.81 5.99
C ILE A 36 -18.36 17.51 7.43
N GLU A 37 -19.01 16.53 8.05
CA GLU A 37 -18.69 16.08 9.40
C GLU A 37 -17.34 15.39 9.44
N VAL A 38 -16.49 15.72 10.44
CA VAL A 38 -15.14 15.17 10.59
C VAL A 38 -15.06 14.25 11.79
N SER A 39 -14.55 13.05 11.57
CA SER A 39 -14.18 12.08 12.60
C SER A 39 -12.69 11.76 12.52
N ILE A 40 -12.11 11.30 13.62
CA ILE A 40 -10.69 10.87 13.68
C ILE A 40 -10.62 9.45 14.25
N ASP A 41 -9.64 8.64 13.81
CA ASP A 41 -9.43 7.33 14.39
C ASP A 41 -8.92 7.42 15.83
N HIS A 42 -9.18 6.38 16.63
CA HIS A 42 -8.87 6.37 18.06
C HIS A 42 -7.37 6.58 18.35
N ILE A 43 -6.48 6.00 17.55
CA ILE A 43 -5.02 6.10 17.76
C ILE A 43 -4.57 7.54 17.48
N SER A 44 -4.98 8.13 16.36
CA SER A 44 -4.68 9.50 15.98
C SER A 44 -5.27 10.50 16.98
N GLY A 45 -6.53 10.27 17.38
CA GLY A 45 -7.22 11.11 18.36
C GLY A 45 -6.53 11.10 19.72
N GLY A 46 -6.18 9.93 20.23
CA GLY A 46 -5.44 9.80 21.50
C GLY A 46 -4.07 10.47 21.49
N MET A 47 -3.40 10.51 20.33
CA MET A 47 -2.10 11.15 20.16
C MET A 47 -2.16 12.69 20.30
N ILE A 48 -3.29 13.30 19.92
CA ILE A 48 -3.47 14.77 19.90
C ILE A 48 -4.48 15.28 20.93
N ASP A 49 -4.90 14.44 21.88
CA ASP A 49 -5.92 14.74 22.92
C ASP A 49 -7.29 15.12 22.33
N VAL A 50 -7.73 14.40 21.31
CA VAL A 50 -9.05 14.52 20.70
C VAL A 50 -9.77 13.18 20.81
N MET A 51 -11.08 13.21 21.07
CA MET A 51 -11.88 11.98 21.09
C MET A 51 -11.96 11.37 19.69
N GLY A 52 -11.40 10.16 19.55
CA GLY A 52 -11.45 9.38 18.31
C GLY A 52 -12.41 8.20 18.42
N GLN A 53 -12.71 7.57 17.30
CA GLN A 53 -13.54 6.37 17.24
C GLN A 53 -12.74 5.16 16.74
N PRO A 54 -13.18 3.92 17.05
CA PRO A 54 -12.57 2.71 16.50
C PRO A 54 -12.49 2.75 14.98
N PHE A 55 -11.42 2.20 14.43
CA PHE A 55 -11.11 2.29 13.00
C PHE A 55 -12.20 1.68 12.10
N ASP A 56 -12.80 0.56 12.52
CA ASP A 56 -13.91 -0.08 11.81
C ASP A 56 -15.17 0.83 11.75
N LEU A 57 -15.48 1.52 12.82
CA LEU A 57 -16.56 2.50 12.86
C LEU A 57 -16.24 3.73 12.02
N LEU A 58 -14.97 4.18 12.03
CA LEU A 58 -14.52 5.27 11.17
C LEU A 58 -14.76 4.93 9.69
N CYS A 59 -14.34 3.74 9.24
CA CYS A 59 -14.55 3.30 7.87
C CYS A 59 -16.04 3.18 7.50
N ARG A 60 -16.85 2.59 8.38
CA ARG A 60 -18.30 2.40 8.10
C ARG A 60 -19.09 3.70 8.09
N ASN A 61 -18.66 4.70 8.85
CA ASN A 61 -19.36 5.95 9.03
C ASN A 61 -18.85 7.07 8.13
N SER A 62 -17.79 6.87 7.37
CA SER A 62 -17.20 7.89 6.49
C SER A 62 -17.49 7.59 5.02
N ASP A 63 -17.62 8.63 4.20
CA ASP A 63 -17.74 8.51 2.76
C ASP A 63 -16.37 8.32 2.09
N PHE A 64 -15.32 8.83 2.74
CA PHE A 64 -13.91 8.59 2.38
C PHE A 64 -13.00 8.84 3.59
N LEU A 65 -11.76 8.39 3.48
CA LEU A 65 -10.71 8.64 4.48
C LEU A 65 -9.72 9.67 3.98
N VAL A 66 -9.14 10.42 4.90
CA VAL A 66 -8.02 11.33 4.67
C VAL A 66 -6.85 10.91 5.54
N THR A 67 -5.68 10.74 4.97
CA THR A 67 -4.45 10.54 5.72
C THR A 67 -3.62 11.81 5.70
N ILE A 68 -3.15 12.27 6.88
CA ILE A 68 -2.23 13.40 6.99
C ILE A 68 -0.88 12.85 7.47
N GLY A 69 0.10 12.77 6.56
CA GLY A 69 1.39 12.15 6.86
C GLY A 69 2.28 12.00 5.65
N GLY A 70 2.75 10.81 5.39
CA GLY A 70 3.51 10.41 4.20
C GLY A 70 2.95 9.13 3.61
N ASP A 71 3.64 8.58 2.61
CA ASP A 71 3.23 7.34 1.92
C ASP A 71 2.99 6.17 2.90
N GLY A 72 3.82 6.01 3.93
CA GLY A 72 3.64 4.95 4.92
C GLY A 72 2.32 5.05 5.71
N THR A 73 1.83 6.26 6.00
CA THR A 73 0.51 6.48 6.64
C THR A 73 -0.61 6.09 5.68
N LEU A 74 -0.49 6.48 4.41
CA LEU A 74 -1.45 6.12 3.37
C LEU A 74 -1.51 4.60 3.16
N ILE A 75 -0.36 3.94 3.01
CA ILE A 75 -0.27 2.48 2.85
C ILE A 75 -0.95 1.75 4.00
N SER A 76 -0.66 2.15 5.24
CA SER A 76 -1.29 1.57 6.44
C SER A 76 -2.82 1.76 6.43
N ALA A 77 -3.29 2.96 6.11
CA ALA A 77 -4.72 3.26 6.04
C ALA A 77 -5.41 2.42 4.97
N VAL A 78 -4.86 2.36 3.76
CA VAL A 78 -5.38 1.59 2.62
C VAL A 78 -5.48 0.10 2.97
N ARG A 79 -4.43 -0.49 3.53
CA ARG A 79 -4.43 -1.92 3.92
C ARG A 79 -5.51 -2.23 4.95
N ARG A 80 -5.59 -1.43 6.00
CA ARG A 80 -6.56 -1.60 7.08
C ARG A 80 -8.00 -1.37 6.64
N SER A 81 -8.21 -0.50 5.64
CA SER A 81 -9.54 -0.17 5.11
C SER A 81 -9.95 -1.01 3.89
N TYR A 82 -9.11 -1.94 3.44
CA TYR A 82 -9.34 -2.74 2.23
C TYR A 82 -10.73 -3.43 2.21
N GLU A 83 -11.13 -4.07 3.30
CA GLU A 83 -12.42 -4.77 3.38
C GLU A 83 -13.64 -3.83 3.27
N TYR A 84 -13.47 -2.54 3.57
CA TYR A 84 -14.53 -1.53 3.49
C TYR A 84 -14.65 -0.91 2.11
N GLN A 85 -13.67 -1.13 1.23
CA GLN A 85 -13.60 -0.54 -0.12
C GLN A 85 -13.83 0.97 -0.14
N ILE A 86 -13.44 1.66 0.94
CA ILE A 86 -13.59 3.09 1.12
C ILE A 86 -12.45 3.86 0.43
N PRO A 87 -12.73 4.92 -0.35
CA PRO A 87 -11.69 5.73 -0.96
C PRO A 87 -10.81 6.47 0.05
N VAL A 88 -9.54 6.62 -0.26
CA VAL A 88 -8.55 7.28 0.60
C VAL A 88 -7.88 8.42 -0.15
N LEU A 89 -7.84 9.61 0.48
CA LEU A 89 -7.07 10.77 0.05
C LEU A 89 -5.77 10.85 0.87
N GLY A 90 -4.64 10.99 0.21
CA GLY A 90 -3.35 11.19 0.85
C GLY A 90 -2.93 12.66 0.86
N ILE A 91 -2.71 13.24 2.04
CA ILE A 91 -2.14 14.58 2.21
C ILE A 91 -0.74 14.44 2.79
N HIS A 92 0.26 14.97 2.11
CA HIS A 92 1.61 14.95 2.66
C HIS A 92 1.85 16.11 3.64
N ALA A 93 2.35 15.75 4.83
CA ALA A 93 2.73 16.70 5.88
C ALA A 93 4.25 16.95 5.83
N GLY A 94 4.76 17.37 4.67
CA GLY A 94 6.18 17.55 4.45
C GLY A 94 6.59 17.32 3.00
N LYS A 95 7.56 16.43 2.74
CA LYS A 95 8.00 16.15 1.35
C LYS A 95 6.95 15.35 0.59
N LEU A 96 6.70 15.73 -0.65
CA LEU A 96 5.87 14.99 -1.61
C LEU A 96 6.29 13.51 -1.64
N GLY A 97 5.33 12.59 -1.61
CA GLY A 97 5.51 11.16 -1.78
C GLY A 97 5.30 10.68 -3.22
N PHE A 98 5.25 9.38 -3.44
CA PHE A 98 4.75 8.78 -4.67
C PHE A 98 3.22 8.62 -4.67
N LEU A 99 2.60 8.63 -3.50
CA LEU A 99 1.20 8.28 -3.28
C LEU A 99 0.39 9.44 -2.70
N ALA A 100 0.90 10.09 -1.66
CA ALA A 100 0.29 11.29 -1.09
C ALA A 100 0.74 12.51 -1.92
N ASP A 101 -0.12 12.93 -2.82
CA ASP A 101 0.17 13.95 -3.83
C ASP A 101 -0.46 15.32 -3.56
N LEU A 102 -1.31 15.44 -2.54
CA LEU A 102 -1.90 16.70 -2.15
C LEU A 102 -1.08 17.37 -1.06
N ASP A 103 -0.62 18.61 -1.31
CA ASP A 103 -0.03 19.45 -0.26
C ASP A 103 -1.11 19.96 0.69
N PHE A 104 -0.79 20.05 1.98
CA PHE A 104 -1.76 20.51 2.96
C PHE A 104 -2.27 21.93 2.67
N SER A 105 -1.44 22.80 2.11
CA SER A 105 -1.82 24.17 1.73
C SER A 105 -2.86 24.22 0.62
N GLU A 106 -3.01 23.14 -0.16
CA GLU A 106 -3.97 23.01 -1.25
C GLU A 106 -5.30 22.38 -0.80
N LEU A 107 -5.39 21.93 0.47
CA LEU A 107 -6.56 21.19 0.95
C LEU A 107 -7.86 22.00 0.79
N GLU A 108 -7.83 23.29 1.11
CA GLU A 108 -9.03 24.12 1.06
C GLU A 108 -9.63 24.20 -0.35
N SER A 109 -8.80 24.46 -1.36
CA SER A 109 -9.23 24.48 -2.76
C SER A 109 -9.66 23.10 -3.25
N PHE A 110 -8.94 22.05 -2.83
CA PHE A 110 -9.28 20.68 -3.25
C PHE A 110 -10.60 20.19 -2.66
N VAL A 111 -10.98 20.61 -1.46
CA VAL A 111 -12.32 20.27 -0.89
C VAL A 111 -13.43 20.92 -1.73
N ASP A 112 -13.23 22.12 -2.26
CA ASP A 112 -14.18 22.75 -3.18
C ASP A 112 -14.28 21.96 -4.50
N ASP A 113 -13.14 21.52 -5.07
CA ASP A 113 -13.09 20.66 -6.24
C ASP A 113 -13.76 19.31 -5.98
N LEU A 114 -13.53 18.72 -4.79
CA LEU A 114 -14.15 17.46 -4.39
C LEU A 114 -15.68 17.55 -4.37
N ILE A 115 -16.22 18.61 -3.80
CA ILE A 115 -17.68 18.88 -3.75
C ILE A 115 -18.23 19.13 -5.16
N ALA A 116 -17.47 19.80 -6.02
CA ALA A 116 -17.83 20.06 -7.42
C ALA A 116 -17.74 18.80 -8.30
N GLY A 117 -17.16 17.69 -7.80
CA GLY A 117 -16.93 16.47 -8.58
C GLY A 117 -15.70 16.55 -9.51
N GLU A 118 -14.83 17.53 -9.31
CA GLU A 118 -13.60 17.77 -10.09
C GLU A 118 -12.39 17.03 -9.49
N TYR A 119 -12.52 15.72 -9.34
CA TYR A 119 -11.48 14.80 -8.86
C TYR A 119 -11.53 13.50 -9.68
N ARG A 120 -10.56 12.63 -9.44
CA ARG A 120 -10.60 11.26 -9.96
C ARG A 120 -10.32 10.26 -8.84
N ILE A 121 -10.82 9.04 -9.01
CA ILE A 121 -10.50 7.91 -8.14
C ILE A 121 -9.77 6.88 -8.98
N ASP A 122 -8.54 6.58 -8.58
CA ASP A 122 -7.73 5.52 -9.17
C ASP A 122 -7.96 4.22 -8.39
N GLU A 123 -8.32 3.16 -9.09
CA GLU A 123 -8.34 1.82 -8.53
C GLU A 123 -6.93 1.21 -8.66
N ARG A 124 -6.31 0.91 -7.55
CA ARG A 124 -4.95 0.37 -7.44
C ARG A 124 -4.99 -1.10 -7.09
N ALA A 125 -4.33 -1.93 -7.89
CA ALA A 125 -4.21 -3.34 -7.59
C ALA A 125 -3.55 -3.57 -6.22
N MET A 126 -4.05 -4.56 -5.48
CA MET A 126 -3.46 -5.05 -4.24
C MET A 126 -3.06 -6.51 -4.39
N LEU A 127 -2.07 -6.95 -3.62
CA LEU A 127 -1.74 -8.37 -3.49
C LEU A 127 -2.48 -8.95 -2.29
N GLN A 128 -2.86 -10.21 -2.41
CA GLN A 128 -3.32 -11.05 -1.31
C GLN A 128 -2.35 -12.21 -1.16
N ALA A 129 -1.86 -12.44 0.06
CA ALA A 129 -1.14 -13.66 0.39
C ALA A 129 -1.96 -14.51 1.34
N THR A 130 -2.06 -15.80 1.03
CA THR A 130 -2.58 -16.83 1.91
C THR A 130 -1.41 -17.66 2.40
N ILE A 131 -1.18 -17.66 3.71
CA ILE A 131 -0.08 -18.38 4.36
C ILE A 131 -0.70 -19.59 5.04
N THR A 132 -0.37 -20.77 4.54
CA THR A 132 -0.83 -22.06 5.09
C THR A 132 0.28 -22.66 5.94
N THR A 133 0.00 -22.86 7.22
CA THR A 133 0.91 -23.47 8.21
C THR A 133 0.25 -24.68 8.86
N LYS A 134 1.02 -25.44 9.63
CA LYS A 134 0.48 -26.54 10.46
C LYS A 134 -0.56 -26.08 11.50
N HIS A 135 -0.64 -24.78 11.79
CA HIS A 135 -1.57 -24.21 12.77
C HIS A 135 -2.85 -23.66 12.13
N GLY A 136 -2.93 -23.67 10.81
CA GLY A 136 -4.07 -23.15 10.03
C GLY A 136 -3.63 -22.21 8.93
N GLU A 137 -4.61 -21.53 8.39
CA GLU A 137 -4.46 -20.61 7.27
C GLU A 137 -4.72 -19.18 7.73
N SER A 138 -3.92 -18.24 7.26
CA SER A 138 -4.11 -16.81 7.46
C SER A 138 -3.98 -16.06 6.13
N SER A 139 -4.74 -14.98 5.98
CA SER A 139 -4.72 -14.14 4.79
C SER A 139 -4.32 -12.72 5.16
N VAL A 140 -3.47 -12.12 4.32
CA VAL A 140 -3.02 -10.74 4.45
C VAL A 140 -3.07 -10.05 3.10
N VAL A 141 -3.24 -8.73 3.08
CA VAL A 141 -3.20 -7.92 1.85
C VAL A 141 -2.03 -6.95 1.89
N ALA A 142 -1.45 -6.68 0.72
CA ALA A 142 -0.38 -5.71 0.53
C ALA A 142 -0.77 -4.69 -0.54
N PHE A 143 -0.43 -3.45 -0.29
CA PHE A 143 -0.62 -2.36 -1.25
C PHE A 143 0.60 -2.19 -2.16
N ASN A 144 1.81 -2.31 -1.61
CA ASN A 144 3.06 -2.24 -2.37
C ASN A 144 3.60 -3.63 -2.73
N ASP A 145 4.02 -4.39 -1.71
CA ASP A 145 4.75 -5.62 -1.95
C ASP A 145 4.62 -6.66 -0.82
N ILE A 146 4.87 -7.91 -1.20
CA ILE A 146 5.08 -9.04 -0.30
C ILE A 146 6.49 -9.54 -0.56
N VAL A 147 7.31 -9.52 0.49
CA VAL A 147 8.71 -9.94 0.42
C VAL A 147 8.89 -11.25 1.16
N LEU A 148 9.45 -12.26 0.49
CA LEU A 148 9.95 -13.45 1.15
C LEU A 148 11.47 -13.34 1.24
N THR A 149 12.01 -13.34 2.45
CA THR A 149 13.43 -13.11 2.68
C THR A 149 13.99 -14.02 3.78
N ARG A 150 15.30 -14.14 3.81
CA ARG A 150 16.01 -14.87 4.85
C ARG A 150 15.80 -14.23 6.23
N PRO A 151 15.70 -15.03 7.30
CA PRO A 151 15.53 -14.50 8.66
C PRO A 151 16.83 -13.94 9.23
N SER A 152 17.99 -14.29 8.68
CA SER A 152 19.30 -13.82 9.13
C SER A 152 20.26 -13.60 7.97
N ILE A 153 21.25 -12.73 8.18
CA ILE A 153 22.26 -12.37 7.17
C ILE A 153 23.21 -13.54 6.84
N SER A 154 23.31 -14.54 7.71
CA SER A 154 24.37 -15.56 7.64
C SER A 154 24.19 -16.60 6.55
N LYS A 155 22.99 -16.81 6.01
CA LYS A 155 22.71 -17.84 4.99
C LYS A 155 21.71 -17.33 3.97
N MET A 156 21.98 -17.62 2.69
CA MET A 156 20.98 -17.46 1.62
C MET A 156 19.85 -18.47 1.82
N ILE A 157 18.67 -18.15 1.29
CA ILE A 157 17.52 -19.07 1.28
C ILE A 157 17.28 -19.60 -0.13
N ARG A 158 16.66 -20.78 -0.18
CA ARG A 158 16.12 -21.36 -1.39
C ARG A 158 14.60 -21.21 -1.38
N LEU A 159 14.05 -20.59 -2.42
CA LEU A 159 12.62 -20.40 -2.62
C LEU A 159 12.21 -21.10 -3.90
N GLU A 160 11.41 -22.13 -3.78
CA GLU A 160 10.81 -22.82 -4.91
C GLU A 160 9.51 -22.11 -5.29
N THR A 161 9.40 -21.65 -6.53
CA THR A 161 8.25 -20.90 -7.01
C THR A 161 7.51 -21.65 -8.09
N TYR A 162 6.20 -21.61 -7.97
CA TYR A 162 5.26 -22.20 -8.92
C TYR A 162 4.31 -21.11 -9.41
N VAL A 163 3.96 -21.13 -10.67
CA VAL A 163 2.99 -20.22 -11.29
C VAL A 163 1.86 -21.08 -11.88
N ASP A 164 0.64 -20.84 -11.46
CA ASP A 164 -0.55 -21.62 -11.84
C ASP A 164 -0.30 -23.13 -11.68
N GLY A 165 0.27 -23.54 -10.55
CA GLY A 165 0.57 -24.93 -10.21
C GLY A 165 1.73 -25.57 -11.01
N ARG A 166 2.42 -24.82 -11.87
CA ARG A 166 3.57 -25.29 -12.65
C ARG A 166 4.85 -24.78 -12.06
N THR A 167 5.86 -25.64 -11.91
CA THR A 167 7.21 -25.22 -11.51
C THR A 167 7.70 -24.11 -12.42
N PHE A 168 8.01 -22.97 -11.83
CA PHE A 168 8.50 -21.81 -12.56
C PHE A 168 10.00 -21.64 -12.40
N ASN A 169 10.48 -21.45 -11.16
CA ASN A 169 11.90 -21.22 -10.87
C ASN A 169 12.24 -21.59 -9.42
N THR A 170 13.53 -21.78 -9.17
CA THR A 170 14.07 -21.85 -7.81
C THR A 170 15.03 -20.69 -7.62
N TYR A 171 14.69 -19.78 -6.70
CA TYR A 171 15.54 -18.66 -6.34
C TYR A 171 16.45 -19.06 -5.17
N TYR A 172 17.75 -18.80 -5.33
CA TYR A 172 18.73 -18.95 -4.27
C TYR A 172 19.43 -17.59 -4.07
N GLY A 173 19.24 -16.96 -2.93
CA GLY A 173 19.70 -15.61 -2.66
C GLY A 173 19.20 -15.06 -1.34
N ASP A 174 19.00 -13.75 -1.26
CA ASP A 174 18.46 -13.09 -0.08
C ASP A 174 16.94 -13.20 0.01
N GLY A 175 16.25 -13.36 -1.14
CA GLY A 175 14.81 -13.48 -1.18
C GLY A 175 14.18 -13.14 -2.54
N VAL A 176 12.88 -12.89 -2.53
CA VAL A 176 12.12 -12.37 -3.66
C VAL A 176 11.13 -11.30 -3.20
N VAL A 177 10.86 -10.34 -4.07
CA VAL A 177 9.80 -9.32 -3.92
C VAL A 177 8.70 -9.63 -4.92
N ILE A 178 7.47 -9.75 -4.45
CA ILE A 178 6.28 -9.75 -5.29
C ILE A 178 5.63 -8.38 -5.12
N SER A 179 5.56 -7.60 -6.20
CA SER A 179 5.18 -6.19 -6.14
C SER A 179 3.97 -5.89 -7.00
N THR A 180 3.05 -5.09 -6.46
CA THR A 180 1.99 -4.44 -7.24
C THR A 180 2.60 -3.41 -8.19
N PRO A 181 1.85 -2.92 -9.19
CA PRO A 181 2.30 -1.77 -9.99
C PRO A 181 2.58 -0.52 -9.14
N THR A 182 1.77 -0.27 -8.11
CA THR A 182 1.99 0.83 -7.16
C THR A 182 3.30 0.67 -6.39
N GLY A 183 3.56 -0.52 -5.87
CA GLY A 183 4.79 -0.86 -5.15
C GLY A 183 6.04 -0.97 -6.02
N SER A 184 5.90 -0.93 -7.36
CA SER A 184 7.04 -1.05 -8.28
C SER A 184 8.09 0.05 -8.08
N THR A 185 7.73 1.19 -7.50
CA THR A 185 8.63 2.30 -7.13
C THR A 185 9.16 2.22 -5.69
N ALA A 186 8.73 1.20 -4.90
CA ALA A 186 9.17 0.94 -3.54
C ALA A 186 10.37 -0.05 -3.51
N TYR A 187 10.30 -1.10 -2.71
CA TYR A 187 11.40 -2.04 -2.55
C TYR A 187 11.74 -2.78 -3.85
N ASN A 188 10.75 -3.05 -4.70
CA ASN A 188 10.95 -3.61 -6.03
C ASN A 188 11.99 -2.82 -6.85
N LEU A 189 11.92 -1.48 -6.84
CA LEU A 189 12.87 -0.64 -7.56
C LEU A 189 14.30 -0.81 -7.02
N SER A 190 14.45 -0.82 -5.70
CA SER A 190 15.76 -1.03 -5.04
C SER A 190 16.34 -2.42 -5.33
N ALA A 191 15.50 -3.43 -5.51
CA ALA A 191 15.88 -4.78 -5.91
C ALA A 191 16.20 -4.91 -7.42
N GLY A 192 16.06 -3.83 -8.20
CA GLY A 192 16.31 -3.81 -9.65
C GLY A 192 15.13 -4.27 -10.49
N GLY A 193 13.93 -4.27 -9.93
CA GLY A 193 12.69 -4.55 -10.64
C GLY A 193 12.25 -3.40 -11.55
N PRO A 194 11.35 -3.65 -12.51
CA PRO A 194 10.84 -2.63 -13.44
C PRO A 194 9.88 -1.66 -12.73
N VAL A 195 9.82 -0.42 -13.21
CA VAL A 195 8.74 0.51 -12.88
C VAL A 195 7.51 0.13 -13.71
N LEU A 196 6.38 -0.08 -13.04
CA LEU A 196 5.11 -0.40 -13.66
C LEU A 196 4.16 0.80 -13.54
N PHE A 197 3.35 1.02 -14.59
CA PHE A 197 2.32 2.05 -14.50
C PHE A 197 1.23 1.63 -13.50
N PRO A 198 0.86 2.46 -12.50
CA PRO A 198 0.06 2.04 -11.34
C PRO A 198 -1.32 1.45 -11.67
N LEU A 199 -1.90 1.79 -12.81
CA LEU A 199 -3.23 1.31 -13.23
C LEU A 199 -3.19 0.08 -14.14
N THR A 200 -2.03 -0.59 -14.27
CA THR A 200 -1.92 -1.84 -15.03
C THR A 200 -2.33 -3.03 -14.18
N HIS A 201 -2.95 -4.03 -14.81
CA HIS A 201 -3.39 -5.27 -14.15
C HIS A 201 -2.33 -6.37 -14.30
N VAL A 202 -1.19 -6.15 -13.66
CA VAL A 202 -0.02 -7.05 -13.62
C VAL A 202 0.59 -7.01 -12.23
N PHE A 203 1.56 -7.86 -11.96
CA PHE A 203 2.44 -7.76 -10.81
C PHE A 203 3.86 -8.20 -11.19
N ALA A 204 4.86 -7.77 -10.44
CA ALA A 204 6.25 -8.13 -10.67
C ALA A 204 6.74 -9.14 -9.63
N LEU A 205 7.59 -10.08 -10.06
CA LEU A 205 8.39 -10.94 -9.20
C LEU A 205 9.85 -10.60 -9.43
N THR A 206 10.52 -10.09 -8.41
CA THR A 206 11.90 -9.59 -8.48
C THR A 206 12.78 -10.33 -7.48
N PRO A 207 13.84 -11.02 -7.91
CA PRO A 207 14.77 -11.68 -7.00
C PRO A 207 15.63 -10.64 -6.26
N ILE A 208 15.95 -10.92 -4.98
CA ILE A 208 16.82 -10.09 -4.15
C ILE A 208 18.19 -10.76 -4.07
N CYS A 209 19.24 -10.10 -4.56
CA CYS A 209 20.62 -10.59 -4.54
C CYS A 209 20.74 -12.08 -4.93
N PRO A 210 20.21 -12.50 -6.09
CA PRO A 210 20.24 -13.90 -6.47
C PRO A 210 21.69 -14.35 -6.73
N HIS A 211 22.03 -15.56 -6.32
CA HIS A 211 23.34 -16.15 -6.57
C HIS A 211 23.59 -16.41 -8.07
N SER A 212 22.53 -16.66 -8.84
CA SER A 212 22.61 -16.87 -10.29
C SER A 212 22.55 -15.56 -11.07
N LEU A 213 23.50 -15.37 -11.99
CA LEU A 213 23.57 -14.19 -12.86
C LEU A 213 22.48 -14.17 -13.95
N THR A 214 21.75 -15.27 -14.16
CA THR A 214 20.71 -15.38 -15.19
C THR A 214 19.31 -15.03 -14.68
N GLN A 215 19.10 -14.98 -13.37
CA GLN A 215 17.82 -14.63 -12.80
C GLN A 215 17.52 -13.14 -13.02
N ARG A 216 16.30 -12.85 -13.46
CA ARG A 216 15.84 -11.50 -13.79
C ARG A 216 14.43 -11.29 -13.22
N PRO A 217 14.05 -10.05 -12.95
CA PRO A 217 12.67 -9.71 -12.66
C PRO A 217 11.74 -10.12 -13.81
N VAL A 218 10.55 -10.57 -13.44
CA VAL A 218 9.50 -10.96 -14.39
C VAL A 218 8.22 -10.23 -14.05
N VAL A 219 7.52 -9.73 -15.06
CA VAL A 219 6.18 -9.17 -14.94
C VAL A 219 5.16 -10.24 -15.36
N LEU A 220 4.20 -10.49 -14.50
CA LEU A 220 3.19 -11.52 -14.68
C LEU A 220 1.79 -10.89 -14.84
N PRO A 221 0.93 -11.47 -15.68
CA PRO A 221 -0.48 -11.10 -15.77
C PRO A 221 -1.20 -11.20 -14.42
N GLY A 222 -2.10 -10.28 -14.14
CA GLY A 222 -2.79 -10.21 -12.84
C GLY A 222 -3.70 -11.39 -12.50
N HIS A 223 -4.04 -12.26 -13.47
CA HIS A 223 -4.81 -13.46 -13.23
C HIS A 223 -3.97 -14.67 -12.83
N PHE A 224 -2.64 -14.54 -12.80
CA PHE A 224 -1.75 -15.64 -12.38
C PHE A 224 -1.67 -15.68 -10.85
N GLU A 225 -1.46 -16.91 -10.34
CA GLU A 225 -1.21 -17.18 -8.93
C GLU A 225 0.21 -17.71 -8.74
N ILE A 226 0.89 -17.26 -7.69
CA ILE A 226 2.22 -17.74 -7.31
C ILE A 226 2.10 -18.55 -6.03
N GLU A 227 2.69 -19.74 -6.03
CA GLU A 227 2.95 -20.51 -4.80
C GLU A 227 4.46 -20.48 -4.53
N ILE A 228 4.84 -20.23 -3.27
CA ILE A 228 6.23 -20.22 -2.83
C ILE A 228 6.41 -21.16 -1.63
N LYS A 229 7.44 -22.00 -1.71
CA LYS A 229 7.89 -22.89 -0.64
C LYS A 229 9.35 -22.65 -0.30
N THR A 230 9.69 -22.87 0.98
CA THR A 230 11.08 -22.80 1.46
C THR A 230 11.49 -24.17 1.99
N PRO A 231 12.12 -25.05 1.16
CA PRO A 231 12.34 -26.46 1.52
C PRO A 231 13.43 -26.70 2.55
N ASP A 232 14.32 -25.74 2.79
CA ASP A 232 15.55 -25.98 3.54
C ASP A 232 15.66 -25.18 4.84
N ALA A 233 14.83 -24.17 5.04
CA ALA A 233 15.00 -23.23 6.15
C ALA A 233 13.73 -22.43 6.41
N SER A 234 13.68 -21.72 7.53
CA SER A 234 12.65 -20.69 7.74
C SER A 234 12.89 -19.47 6.83
N ALA A 235 11.82 -18.78 6.51
CA ALA A 235 11.82 -17.51 5.80
C ALA A 235 10.88 -16.53 6.50
N LEU A 236 11.08 -15.24 6.22
CA LEU A 236 10.19 -14.17 6.65
C LEU A 236 9.33 -13.74 5.48
N VAL A 237 8.02 -13.69 5.70
CA VAL A 237 7.06 -13.03 4.81
C VAL A 237 6.81 -11.65 5.38
N ILE A 238 7.22 -10.61 4.65
CA ILE A 238 7.08 -9.21 5.05
C ILE A 238 6.06 -8.54 4.12
N VAL A 239 5.10 -7.84 4.69
CA VAL A 239 3.99 -7.21 3.98
C VAL A 239 4.11 -5.68 4.09
N ASP A 240 4.35 -5.00 2.98
CA ASP A 240 4.56 -3.53 2.89
C ASP A 240 5.58 -2.97 3.91
N GLY A 241 6.54 -3.79 4.36
CA GLY A 241 7.50 -3.43 5.39
C GLY A 241 6.89 -3.15 6.78
N GLN A 242 5.61 -3.46 7.00
CA GLN A 242 4.88 -3.14 8.23
C GLN A 242 4.54 -4.37 9.09
N ASP A 243 4.21 -5.49 8.46
CA ASP A 243 3.89 -6.73 9.14
C ASP A 243 4.85 -7.84 8.71
N MET A 244 5.08 -8.79 9.62
CA MET A 244 6.03 -9.88 9.38
C MET A 244 5.48 -11.19 9.96
N VAL A 245 5.60 -12.26 9.17
CA VAL A 245 5.26 -13.64 9.56
C VAL A 245 6.44 -14.54 9.24
N GLU A 246 6.87 -15.37 10.19
CA GLU A 246 7.87 -16.40 9.94
C GLU A 246 7.19 -17.66 9.41
N ILE A 247 7.74 -18.24 8.35
CA ILE A 247 7.33 -19.52 7.76
C ILE A 247 8.48 -20.53 7.82
N THR A 248 8.13 -21.81 7.77
CA THR A 248 9.06 -22.96 7.83
C THR A 248 8.94 -23.84 6.58
N ASP A 249 9.72 -24.91 6.52
CA ASP A 249 9.78 -25.86 5.39
C ASP A 249 8.46 -26.60 5.09
N ASN A 250 7.53 -26.62 6.04
CA ASN A 250 6.21 -27.24 5.87
C ASN A 250 5.10 -26.24 5.49
N ASP A 251 5.46 -24.97 5.40
CA ASP A 251 4.49 -23.90 5.15
C ASP A 251 4.52 -23.49 3.67
N THR A 252 3.39 -22.97 3.21
CA THR A 252 3.22 -22.54 1.82
C THR A 252 2.64 -21.15 1.78
N VAL A 253 3.14 -20.31 0.88
CA VAL A 253 2.61 -18.95 0.64
C VAL A 253 2.04 -18.89 -0.76
N HIS A 254 0.72 -18.69 -0.86
CA HIS A 254 0.02 -18.43 -2.11
C HIS A 254 -0.20 -16.93 -2.27
N ILE A 255 0.19 -16.36 -3.41
CA ILE A 255 0.10 -14.93 -3.69
C ILE A 255 -0.61 -14.71 -5.01
N LYS A 256 -1.60 -13.83 -5.01
CA LYS A 256 -2.35 -13.37 -6.19
C LYS A 256 -2.71 -11.91 -6.08
N LEU A 257 -3.23 -11.30 -7.14
CA LEU A 257 -3.93 -10.04 -6.98
C LEU A 257 -5.20 -10.26 -6.15
N ALA A 258 -5.46 -9.35 -5.24
CA ALA A 258 -6.65 -9.39 -4.38
C ALA A 258 -7.92 -9.11 -5.20
N ASP A 259 -9.05 -9.63 -4.74
CA ASP A 259 -10.35 -9.36 -5.32
C ASP A 259 -10.78 -7.93 -4.98
N GLY A 260 -10.81 -7.06 -5.98
CA GLY A 260 -10.94 -5.61 -5.82
C GLY A 260 -9.62 -4.91 -5.51
N GLY A 261 -9.59 -3.62 -5.76
CA GLY A 261 -8.43 -2.77 -5.55
C GLY A 261 -8.59 -1.82 -4.36
N ALA A 262 -7.58 -1.01 -4.13
CA ALA A 262 -7.68 0.15 -3.26
C ALA A 262 -8.05 1.39 -4.09
N HIS A 263 -8.88 2.26 -3.53
CA HIS A 263 -9.36 3.46 -4.20
C HIS A 263 -8.63 4.69 -3.68
N LEU A 264 -7.78 5.31 -4.51
CA LEU A 264 -7.10 6.55 -4.17
C LEU A 264 -7.76 7.74 -4.83
N ILE A 265 -8.05 8.77 -4.03
CA ILE A 265 -8.57 10.05 -4.51
C ILE A 265 -7.39 10.93 -4.91
N HIS A 266 -7.45 11.48 -6.12
CA HIS A 266 -6.45 12.38 -6.67
C HIS A 266 -7.09 13.63 -7.26
N ARG A 267 -6.31 14.69 -7.41
CA ARG A 267 -6.68 15.82 -8.27
C ARG A 267 -6.92 15.34 -9.69
N LYS A 268 -7.81 16.00 -10.41
CA LYS A 268 -8.15 15.65 -11.80
C LYS A 268 -6.92 15.67 -12.72
N GLU A 269 -6.03 16.62 -12.50
CA GLU A 269 -4.80 16.87 -13.26
C GLU A 269 -3.61 16.00 -12.83
N PHE A 270 -3.78 15.14 -11.81
CA PHE A 270 -2.69 14.30 -11.32
C PHE A 270 -2.01 13.52 -12.44
N ASN A 271 -0.70 13.67 -12.56
CA ASN A 271 0.11 13.06 -13.59
C ASN A 271 1.24 12.22 -12.96
N TYR A 272 1.10 10.91 -13.02
CA TYR A 272 2.10 9.99 -12.47
C TYR A 272 3.48 10.13 -13.09
N PHE A 273 3.58 10.52 -14.36
CA PHE A 273 4.89 10.71 -15.01
C PHE A 273 5.64 11.92 -14.45
N GLU A 274 4.94 12.95 -13.99
CA GLU A 274 5.57 14.09 -13.32
C GLU A 274 6.12 13.69 -11.96
N VAL A 275 5.37 12.86 -11.20
CA VAL A 275 5.85 12.29 -9.95
C VAL A 275 7.11 11.44 -10.17
N LEU A 276 7.14 10.59 -11.19
CA LEU A 276 8.33 9.80 -11.53
C LEU A 276 9.53 10.68 -11.88
N LYS A 277 9.35 11.74 -12.68
CA LYS A 277 10.42 12.68 -13.03
C LYS A 277 10.99 13.37 -11.80
N GLU A 278 10.11 13.89 -10.94
CA GLU A 278 10.54 14.59 -9.72
C GLU A 278 11.28 13.64 -8.76
N LYS A 279 10.72 12.45 -8.52
CA LYS A 279 11.27 11.52 -7.53
C LYS A 279 12.50 10.75 -7.99
N LEU A 280 12.59 10.42 -9.28
CA LEU A 280 13.69 9.62 -9.84
C LEU A 280 14.70 10.48 -10.60
N GLY A 281 14.47 11.80 -10.72
CA GLY A 281 15.37 12.70 -11.47
C GLY A 281 15.39 12.40 -12.97
N TRP A 282 14.31 11.85 -13.53
CA TRP A 282 14.25 11.52 -14.95
C TRP A 282 14.09 12.77 -15.82
N GLY A 283 14.88 12.84 -16.89
CA GLY A 283 14.80 13.92 -17.86
C GLY A 283 15.62 15.17 -17.48
N ASN A 284 16.48 15.09 -16.49
CA ASN A 284 17.47 16.12 -16.13
C ASN A 284 18.80 15.83 -16.80
#